data_abac8b94ab7f19470b7c97a44b5ab80d
#
_entry.id   abac8b94ab7f19470b7c97a44b5ab80d
#
_cell.length_a   1.000
_cell.length_b   1.000
_cell.length_c   1.000
_cell.angle_alpha   90.00
_cell.angle_beta   90.00
_cell.angle_gamma   90.00
#
_symmetry.space_group_name_H-M   'P 1'
#
loop_
_entity.id
_entity.type
_entity.pdbx_description
1 polymer ?
#
loop_
_entity_poly.entity_id
_entity_poly.type
_entity_poly.pdbx_seq_one_letter_code
_entity_poly.pdbx_strand_id
1 'polypeptide(L)'
;MPRQVDLDMIELIDNKLTVDEYLKLRALVGWKKLSREQAQKALDNSLLVVGAYLAGQPIGMGRLVGDGAVICYVQDLVIPPQAQGYGIGSLILSRLTRYVESLRLPGTEMMFDLMCAKGRERFYEAH
;
A
#
# COMPACT_ATOMS: atom_id res chain seq x y z
N MET A 1 -2.45 -15.74 12.12
CA MET A 1 -2.70 -15.92 10.66
C MET A 1 -3.07 -17.36 10.36
N PRO A 2 -4.03 -17.60 9.51
CA PRO A 2 -4.30 -18.94 9.02
C PRO A 2 -3.11 -19.47 8.24
N ARG A 3 -3.03 -20.77 8.08
CA ARG A 3 -1.95 -21.39 7.32
C ARG A 3 -1.97 -20.98 5.85
N GLN A 4 -3.15 -20.72 5.35
CA GLN A 4 -3.36 -20.35 3.97
C GLN A 4 -4.27 -19.15 3.93
N VAL A 5 -3.89 -18.16 3.12
CA VAL A 5 -4.71 -16.98 2.90
C VAL A 5 -5.50 -17.17 1.62
N ASP A 6 -6.82 -17.10 1.72
CA ASP A 6 -7.72 -17.13 0.59
C ASP A 6 -7.95 -15.70 0.12
N LEU A 7 -7.50 -15.37 -1.09
CA LEU A 7 -7.61 -14.02 -1.63
C LEU A 7 -9.06 -13.53 -1.72
N ASP A 8 -10.01 -14.44 -1.89
CA ASP A 8 -11.43 -14.07 -1.94
C ASP A 8 -11.93 -13.54 -0.59
N MET A 9 -11.22 -13.85 0.49
CA MET A 9 -11.56 -13.40 1.83
C MET A 9 -10.86 -12.09 2.20
N ILE A 10 -9.97 -11.59 1.34
CA ILE A 10 -9.25 -10.34 1.58
C ILE A 10 -10.14 -9.17 1.21
N GLU A 11 -10.27 -8.24 2.14
CA GLU A 11 -11.02 -7.01 1.93
C GLU A 11 -10.06 -5.84 1.79
N LEU A 12 -10.15 -5.11 0.67
CA LEU A 12 -9.38 -3.88 0.46
C LEU A 12 -10.25 -2.70 0.84
N ILE A 13 -9.76 -1.87 1.75
CA ILE A 13 -10.51 -0.72 2.25
C ILE A 13 -9.67 0.54 2.08
N ASP A 14 -10.25 1.55 1.44
CA ASP A 14 -9.58 2.82 1.18
C ASP A 14 -9.67 3.74 2.39
N ASN A 15 -8.53 4.34 2.77
CA ASN A 15 -8.44 5.46 3.72
C ASN A 15 -9.06 5.18 5.10
N LYS A 16 -9.02 3.94 5.55
CA LYS A 16 -9.51 3.56 6.88
C LYS A 16 -8.41 3.01 7.79
N LEU A 17 -7.20 2.84 7.26
CA LEU A 17 -6.09 2.33 8.07
C LEU A 17 -5.78 3.33 9.18
N THR A 18 -5.79 2.85 10.42
CA THR A 18 -5.48 3.70 11.57
C THR A 18 -3.97 3.89 11.73
N VAL A 19 -3.59 4.94 12.47
CA VAL A 19 -2.17 5.19 12.73
C VAL A 19 -1.54 4.01 13.49
N ASP A 20 -2.28 3.39 14.40
CA ASP A 20 -1.77 2.23 15.14
C ASP A 20 -1.55 1.02 14.23
N GLU A 21 -2.49 0.78 13.31
CA GLU A 21 -2.35 -0.28 12.32
C GLU A 21 -1.18 -0.02 11.38
N TYR A 22 -1.01 1.21 10.94
CA TYR A 22 0.10 1.61 10.08
C TYR A 22 1.45 1.36 10.77
N LEU A 23 1.59 1.82 12.01
CA LEU A 23 2.83 1.62 12.78
C LEU A 23 3.11 0.14 13.03
N LYS A 24 2.07 -0.63 13.33
CA LYS A 24 2.20 -2.06 13.55
C LYS A 24 2.69 -2.79 12.29
N LEU A 25 2.10 -2.50 11.15
CA LEU A 25 2.50 -3.12 9.88
C LEU A 25 3.96 -2.78 9.55
N ARG A 26 4.37 -1.53 9.72
CA ARG A 26 5.75 -1.12 9.49
C ARG A 26 6.71 -1.87 10.40
N ALA A 27 6.36 -2.05 11.67
CA ALA A 27 7.18 -2.78 12.63
C ALA A 27 7.34 -4.25 12.24
N LEU A 28 6.29 -4.85 11.69
CA LEU A 28 6.33 -6.26 11.30
C LEU A 28 7.30 -6.54 10.15
N VAL A 29 7.61 -5.55 9.33
CA VAL A 29 8.60 -5.68 8.26
C VAL A 29 9.95 -5.04 8.63
N GLY A 30 10.11 -4.63 9.88
CA GLY A 30 11.39 -4.13 10.39
C GLY A 30 11.75 -2.73 9.90
N TRP A 31 10.78 -1.94 9.45
CA TRP A 31 11.06 -0.59 8.98
C TRP A 31 11.30 0.36 10.15
N LYS A 32 12.02 1.44 9.86
CA LYS A 32 12.35 2.45 10.86
C LYS A 32 11.09 2.97 11.55
N LYS A 33 11.18 3.08 12.88
CA LYS A 33 10.06 3.56 13.69
C LYS A 33 9.79 5.03 13.44
N LEU A 34 8.53 5.36 13.28
CA LEU A 34 8.05 6.75 13.18
C LEU A 34 7.40 7.15 14.49
N SER A 35 7.39 8.44 14.79
CA SER A 35 6.56 8.92 15.89
C SER A 35 5.08 8.82 15.47
N ARG A 36 4.20 8.71 16.45
CA ARG A 36 2.76 8.64 16.19
C ARG A 36 2.26 9.88 15.43
N GLU A 37 2.74 11.06 15.84
CA GLU A 37 2.37 12.31 15.18
C GLU A 37 2.85 12.34 13.73
N GLN A 38 4.09 11.93 13.49
CA GLN A 38 4.66 11.86 12.15
C GLN A 38 3.86 10.89 11.26
N ALA A 39 3.52 9.73 11.79
CA ALA A 39 2.76 8.72 11.06
C ALA A 39 1.36 9.20 10.72
N GLN A 40 0.68 9.85 11.67
CA GLN A 40 -0.66 10.37 11.43
C GLN A 40 -0.64 11.47 10.36
N LYS A 41 0.35 12.36 10.42
CA LYS A 41 0.50 13.41 9.42
C LYS A 41 0.73 12.82 8.03
N ALA A 42 1.54 11.77 7.95
CA ALA A 42 1.80 11.08 6.68
C ALA A 42 0.52 10.48 6.09
N LEU A 43 -0.27 9.80 6.93
CA LEU A 43 -1.53 9.23 6.47
C LEU A 43 -2.50 10.31 6.02
N ASP A 44 -2.61 11.40 6.77
CA ASP A 44 -3.53 12.50 6.46
C ASP A 44 -3.19 13.21 5.15
N ASN A 45 -1.93 13.16 4.74
CA ASN A 45 -1.47 13.85 3.53
C ASN A 45 -1.22 12.90 2.36
N SER A 46 -1.67 11.66 2.46
CA SER A 46 -1.56 10.69 1.36
C SER A 46 -2.70 10.88 0.36
N LEU A 47 -2.42 10.59 -0.92
CA LEU A 47 -3.47 10.57 -1.95
C LEU A 47 -4.45 9.42 -1.70
N LEU A 48 -3.92 8.26 -1.36
CA LEU A 48 -4.73 7.07 -1.09
C LEU A 48 -3.94 6.15 -0.17
N VAL A 49 -4.62 5.61 0.82
CA VAL A 49 -4.07 4.55 1.68
C VAL A 49 -5.00 3.36 1.57
N VAL A 50 -4.48 2.24 1.06
CA VAL A 50 -5.26 1.01 0.91
C VAL A 50 -4.82 0.05 2.00
N GLY A 51 -5.76 -0.38 2.83
CA GLY A 51 -5.53 -1.43 3.79
C GLY A 51 -6.10 -2.74 3.28
N ALA A 52 -5.37 -3.83 3.47
CA ALA A 52 -5.85 -5.18 3.19
C ALA A 52 -6.16 -5.86 4.50
N TYR A 53 -7.36 -6.41 4.62
CA TYR A 53 -7.85 -6.99 5.86
C TYR A 53 -8.29 -8.43 5.65
N LEU A 54 -8.01 -9.26 6.65
CA LEU A 54 -8.52 -10.63 6.70
C LEU A 54 -9.21 -10.79 8.05
N ALA A 55 -10.51 -11.10 8.03
CA ALA A 55 -11.32 -11.23 9.23
C ALA A 55 -11.17 -10.01 10.16
N GLY A 56 -11.14 -8.81 9.58
CA GLY A 56 -11.02 -7.56 10.32
C GLY A 56 -9.62 -7.20 10.79
N GLN A 57 -8.62 -8.03 10.50
CA GLN A 57 -7.24 -7.77 10.90
C GLN A 57 -6.43 -7.24 9.71
N PRO A 58 -5.65 -6.15 9.89
CA PRO A 58 -4.82 -5.65 8.81
C PRO A 58 -3.69 -6.61 8.52
N ILE A 59 -3.56 -7.01 7.25
CA ILE A 59 -2.53 -7.94 6.81
C ILE A 59 -1.65 -7.37 5.70
N GLY A 60 -1.86 -6.10 5.37
CA GLY A 60 -1.05 -5.41 4.38
C GLY A 60 -1.57 -4.02 4.12
N MET A 61 -0.76 -3.20 3.48
CA MET A 61 -1.16 -1.85 3.11
C MET A 61 -0.33 -1.33 1.95
N GLY A 62 -0.90 -0.36 1.25
CA GLY A 62 -0.18 0.43 0.24
C GLY A 62 -0.53 1.90 0.40
N ARG A 63 0.45 2.78 0.24
CA ARG A 63 0.25 4.21 0.42
C ARG A 63 0.77 4.96 -0.80
N LEU A 64 -0.10 5.78 -1.37
CA LEU A 64 0.17 6.58 -2.57
C LEU A 64 0.33 8.05 -2.19
N VAL A 65 1.40 8.68 -2.64
CA VAL A 65 1.65 10.10 -2.42
C VAL A 65 1.92 10.78 -3.77
N GLY A 66 1.84 12.11 -3.79
CA GLY A 66 2.10 12.88 -4.99
C GLY A 66 1.11 14.02 -5.16
N ASP A 67 1.17 14.70 -6.30
CA ASP A 67 0.24 15.79 -6.58
C ASP A 67 -1.05 15.32 -7.26
N GLY A 68 -1.08 14.09 -7.71
CA GLY A 68 -2.28 13.54 -8.34
C GLY A 68 -2.54 14.04 -9.76
N ALA A 69 -1.58 14.72 -10.37
CA ALA A 69 -1.73 15.28 -11.72
C ALA A 69 -0.52 14.98 -12.60
N VAL A 70 0.66 15.29 -12.12
CA VAL A 70 1.92 15.05 -12.83
C VAL A 70 2.60 13.79 -12.32
N ILE A 71 2.55 13.56 -11.01
CA ILE A 71 3.24 12.43 -10.41
C ILE A 71 2.40 11.77 -9.30
N CYS A 72 2.43 10.45 -9.29
CA CYS A 72 1.97 9.62 -8.18
C CYS A 72 3.10 8.65 -7.83
N TYR A 73 3.23 8.33 -6.55
CA TYR A 73 4.35 7.55 -6.04
C TYR A 73 3.87 6.59 -4.96
N VAL A 74 4.17 5.31 -5.13
CA VAL A 74 3.87 4.32 -4.07
C VAL A 74 5.02 4.38 -3.08
N GLN A 75 4.76 5.02 -1.94
CA GLN A 75 5.79 5.22 -0.91
C GLN A 75 5.94 3.99 -0.04
N ASP A 76 4.81 3.38 0.33
CA ASP A 76 4.81 2.20 1.18
C ASP A 76 4.00 1.10 0.49
N LEU A 77 4.56 -0.11 0.45
CA LEU A 77 3.82 -1.32 0.11
C LEU A 77 4.31 -2.37 1.10
N VAL A 78 3.50 -2.64 2.10
CA VAL A 78 3.89 -3.44 3.26
C VAL A 78 3.05 -4.70 3.33
N ILE A 79 3.71 -5.86 3.25
CA ILE A 79 3.08 -7.16 3.48
C ILE A 79 3.94 -7.88 4.51
N PRO A 80 3.44 -8.13 5.72
CA PRO A 80 4.20 -8.86 6.75
C PRO A 80 4.66 -10.23 6.25
N PRO A 81 5.78 -10.75 6.77
CA PRO A 81 6.33 -12.02 6.28
C PRO A 81 5.33 -13.17 6.25
N GLN A 82 4.48 -13.29 7.27
CA GLN A 82 3.51 -14.38 7.34
C GLN A 82 2.41 -14.28 6.28
N ALA A 83 2.25 -13.11 5.66
CA ALA A 83 1.24 -12.88 4.63
C ALA A 83 1.83 -12.79 3.22
N GLN A 84 3.14 -12.88 3.09
CA GLN A 84 3.80 -12.80 1.78
C GLN A 84 3.58 -14.09 0.99
N GLY A 85 3.62 -13.98 -0.34
CA GLY A 85 3.51 -15.12 -1.21
C GLY A 85 2.08 -15.52 -1.58
N TYR A 86 1.06 -14.80 -1.11
CA TYR A 86 -0.34 -15.10 -1.41
C TYR A 86 -0.97 -14.16 -2.44
N GLY A 87 -0.20 -13.19 -2.95
CA GLY A 87 -0.71 -12.25 -3.95
C GLY A 87 -1.38 -11.00 -3.38
N ILE A 88 -1.26 -10.75 -2.08
CA ILE A 88 -1.89 -9.59 -1.43
C ILE A 88 -1.27 -8.29 -1.94
N GLY A 89 0.05 -8.27 -2.12
CA GLY A 89 0.73 -7.09 -2.67
C GLY A 89 0.24 -6.73 -4.05
N SER A 90 -0.02 -7.74 -4.88
CA SER A 90 -0.56 -7.53 -6.23
C SER A 90 -1.97 -6.96 -6.19
N LEU A 91 -2.81 -7.41 -5.25
CA LEU A 91 -4.16 -6.86 -5.07
C LEU A 91 -4.09 -5.38 -4.71
N ILE A 92 -3.23 -5.04 -3.75
CA ILE A 92 -3.08 -3.65 -3.30
C ILE A 92 -2.55 -2.79 -4.43
N LEU A 93 -1.50 -3.24 -5.11
CA LEU A 93 -0.89 -2.48 -6.21
C LEU A 93 -1.88 -2.28 -7.36
N SER A 94 -2.67 -3.28 -7.67
CA SER A 94 -3.73 -3.19 -8.67
C SER A 94 -4.75 -2.10 -8.31
N ARG A 95 -5.13 -2.03 -7.03
CA ARG A 95 -6.06 -1.00 -6.55
C ARG A 95 -5.45 0.39 -6.69
N LEU A 96 -4.18 0.54 -6.30
CA LEU A 96 -3.46 1.81 -6.43
C LEU A 96 -3.35 2.24 -7.90
N THR A 97 -3.03 1.30 -8.78
CA THR A 97 -2.89 1.56 -10.23
C THR A 97 -4.22 2.05 -10.82
N ARG A 98 -5.32 1.41 -10.46
CA ARG A 98 -6.64 1.83 -10.95
C ARG A 98 -6.98 3.24 -10.46
N TYR A 99 -6.61 3.56 -9.23
CA TYR A 99 -6.84 4.90 -8.70
C TYR A 99 -6.05 5.94 -9.48
N VAL A 100 -4.76 5.67 -9.75
CA VAL A 100 -3.91 6.57 -10.54
C VAL A 100 -4.51 6.80 -11.93
N GLU A 101 -4.97 5.73 -12.58
CA GLU A 101 -5.62 5.85 -13.89
C GLU A 101 -6.86 6.73 -13.82
N SER A 102 -7.61 6.67 -12.72
CA SER A 102 -8.81 7.50 -12.56
C SER A 102 -8.50 8.99 -12.41
N LEU A 103 -7.28 9.32 -11.96
CA LEU A 103 -6.85 10.71 -11.78
C LEU A 103 -6.33 11.35 -13.07
N ARG A 104 -5.91 10.53 -14.03
CA ARG A 104 -5.28 11.04 -15.24
C ARG A 104 -6.26 11.86 -16.07
N LEU A 105 -5.87 13.08 -16.41
CA LEU A 105 -6.67 13.96 -17.26
C LEU A 105 -6.57 13.52 -18.72
N PRO A 106 -7.65 13.67 -19.50
CA PRO A 106 -7.64 13.26 -20.92
C PRO A 106 -6.50 13.93 -21.70
N GLY A 107 -5.79 13.13 -22.49
CA GLY A 107 -4.70 13.62 -23.33
C GLY A 107 -3.41 13.94 -22.58
N THR A 108 -3.32 13.59 -21.29
CA THR A 108 -2.12 13.85 -20.49
C THR A 108 -1.47 12.56 -20.05
N GLU A 109 -0.21 12.67 -19.61
CA GLU A 109 0.52 11.58 -19.02
C GLU A 109 0.84 11.91 -17.57
N MET A 110 0.97 10.91 -16.75
CA MET A 110 1.31 11.05 -15.34
C MET A 110 2.43 10.08 -15.01
N MET A 111 3.44 10.58 -14.30
CA MET A 111 4.50 9.70 -13.78
C MET A 111 3.95 8.90 -12.61
N PHE A 112 4.09 7.59 -12.69
CA PHE A 112 3.67 6.68 -11.64
C PHE A 112 4.86 5.80 -11.29
N ASP A 113 5.50 6.13 -10.16
CA ASP A 113 6.72 5.47 -9.70
C ASP A 113 6.48 4.69 -8.41
N LEU A 114 7.43 3.82 -8.12
CA LEU A 114 7.40 2.96 -6.94
C LEU A 114 8.69 3.11 -6.16
N MET A 115 8.57 3.15 -4.84
CA MET A 115 9.72 3.01 -3.95
C MET A 115 9.94 1.52 -3.72
N CYS A 116 11.00 0.96 -4.32
CA CYS A 116 11.28 -0.46 -4.23
C CYS A 116 12.30 -0.74 -3.12
N ALA A 117 11.99 -1.68 -2.24
CA ALA A 117 12.99 -2.23 -1.35
C ALA A 117 13.94 -3.08 -2.19
N LYS A 118 15.21 -3.13 -1.75
CA LYS A 118 16.22 -3.92 -2.44
C LYS A 118 15.74 -5.38 -2.58
N GLY A 119 15.85 -5.92 -3.79
CA GLY A 119 15.43 -7.28 -4.09
C GLY A 119 13.97 -7.42 -4.49
N ARG A 120 13.24 -6.32 -4.57
CA ARG A 120 11.83 -6.34 -4.93
C ARG A 120 11.53 -5.65 -6.25
N GLU A 121 12.54 -5.16 -6.93
CA GLU A 121 12.38 -4.43 -8.20
C GLU A 121 11.61 -5.26 -9.23
N ARG A 122 11.92 -6.55 -9.30
CA ARG A 122 11.24 -7.45 -10.24
C ARG A 122 9.75 -7.58 -9.97
N PHE A 123 9.35 -7.59 -8.69
CA PHE A 123 7.94 -7.62 -8.30
C PHE A 123 7.21 -6.40 -8.83
N TYR A 124 7.77 -5.22 -8.64
CA TYR A 124 7.14 -3.97 -9.07
C TYR A 124 7.10 -3.86 -10.59
N GLU A 125 8.13 -4.33 -11.28
CA GLU A 125 8.17 -4.31 -12.74
C GLU A 125 7.06 -5.15 -13.38
N ALA A 126 6.59 -6.18 -12.68
CA ALA A 126 5.52 -7.05 -13.17
C ALA A 126 4.15 -6.37 -13.15
N HIS A 127 4.01 -5.22 -12.52
CA HIS A 127 2.76 -4.52 -12.33
C HIS A 127 2.82 -3.12 -12.92
#